data_f1713b366f616f88607cb755130ccb14
#
_entry.id   f1713b366f616f88607cb755130ccb14
#
_cell.length_a   1.000
_cell.length_b   1.000
_cell.length_c   1.000
_cell.angle_alpha   90.00
_cell.angle_beta   90.00
_cell.angle_gamma   90.00
#
_symmetry.space_group_name_H-M   'P 1'
#
loop_
_entity.id
_entity.type
_entity.pdbx_description
1 polymer ?
#
loop_
_entity_poly.entity_id
_entity_poly.type
_entity_poly.pdbx_seq_one_letter_code
_entity_poly.pdbx_strand_id
1 'polypeptide(L)'
;MTWKETDTDMKYRRLTGVMVSVAFLGLLTGCAGKESTEQRYAYPLGTASPEDTVTQIYAEKFAEEADRLSDGRIKITVYPNSVLGGDRELLESCYDGDIPFVVQNTAPQVNFIDD
;
A
#
# COMPACT_ATOMS: atom_id res chain seq x y z
N MET A 1 -49.76 -55.01 11.83
CA MET A 1 -48.28 -54.88 11.80
C MET A 1 -47.91 -53.79 10.82
N THR A 2 -47.88 -52.61 11.30
CA THR A 2 -46.80 -51.55 11.20
C THR A 2 -46.65 -50.87 9.85
N TRP A 3 -47.73 -50.32 9.33
CA TRP A 3 -47.72 -49.39 8.20
C TRP A 3 -47.63 -47.91 8.65
N LYS A 4 -47.54 -47.64 9.95
CA LYS A 4 -47.51 -46.28 10.51
C LYS A 4 -46.10 -45.69 10.75
N GLU A 5 -45.05 -46.50 10.72
CA GLU A 5 -43.70 -46.08 11.05
C GLU A 5 -42.93 -45.53 9.84
N THR A 6 -43.27 -45.97 8.64
CA THR A 6 -42.59 -45.55 7.40
C THR A 6 -43.00 -44.15 6.90
N ASP A 7 -44.22 -43.70 7.26
CA ASP A 7 -44.71 -42.40 6.79
C ASP A 7 -44.14 -41.22 7.61
N THR A 8 -43.89 -41.46 8.89
CA THR A 8 -43.27 -40.47 9.78
C THR A 8 -41.79 -40.29 9.46
N ASP A 9 -41.08 -41.36 9.12
CA ASP A 9 -39.65 -41.32 8.78
C ASP A 9 -39.38 -40.61 7.45
N MET A 10 -40.25 -40.80 6.45
CA MET A 10 -40.17 -40.09 5.17
C MET A 10 -40.46 -38.60 5.30
N LYS A 11 -41.32 -38.21 6.24
CA LYS A 11 -41.69 -36.82 6.47
C LYS A 11 -40.55 -36.04 7.16
N TYR A 12 -39.86 -36.68 8.12
CA TYR A 12 -38.68 -36.08 8.78
C TYR A 12 -37.44 -36.04 7.87
N ARG A 13 -37.21 -37.04 7.02
CA ARG A 13 -36.12 -37.04 6.04
C ARG A 13 -36.26 -35.93 4.99
N ARG A 14 -37.50 -35.58 4.61
CA ARG A 14 -37.75 -34.45 3.70
C ARG A 14 -37.62 -33.10 4.38
N LEU A 15 -38.03 -32.99 5.66
CA LEU A 15 -37.86 -31.78 6.45
C LEU A 15 -36.41 -31.49 6.80
N THR A 16 -35.61 -32.51 7.15
CA THR A 16 -34.17 -32.34 7.41
C THR A 16 -33.40 -31.97 6.14
N GLY A 17 -33.76 -32.50 4.98
CA GLY A 17 -33.14 -32.15 3.70
C GLY A 17 -33.37 -30.67 3.31
N VAL A 18 -34.58 -30.17 3.54
CA VAL A 18 -34.94 -28.77 3.23
C VAL A 18 -34.28 -27.80 4.22
N MET A 19 -34.18 -28.15 5.52
CA MET A 19 -33.51 -27.31 6.52
C MET A 19 -32.00 -27.22 6.29
N VAL A 20 -31.35 -28.31 5.88
CA VAL A 20 -29.91 -28.32 5.57
C VAL A 20 -29.62 -27.51 4.29
N SER A 21 -30.52 -27.58 3.28
CA SER A 21 -30.34 -26.78 2.04
C SER A 21 -30.51 -25.29 2.27
N VAL A 22 -31.41 -24.85 3.16
CA VAL A 22 -31.60 -23.43 3.48
C VAL A 22 -30.45 -22.89 4.32
N ALA A 23 -29.89 -23.72 5.22
CA ALA A 23 -28.70 -23.31 6.01
C ALA A 23 -27.43 -23.18 5.16
N PHE A 24 -27.31 -23.96 4.05
CA PHE A 24 -26.13 -23.85 3.17
C PHE A 24 -26.21 -22.68 2.19
N LEU A 25 -27.43 -22.20 1.85
CA LEU A 25 -27.61 -21.03 0.99
C LEU A 25 -27.37 -19.72 1.73
N GLY A 26 -27.47 -19.70 3.06
CA GLY A 26 -27.21 -18.50 3.90
C GLY A 26 -25.74 -18.17 4.15
N LEU A 27 -24.81 -19.09 3.85
CA LEU A 27 -23.37 -18.91 4.08
C LEU A 27 -22.62 -18.29 2.88
N LEU A 28 -23.30 -18.06 1.75
CA LEU A 28 -22.69 -17.47 0.53
C LEU A 28 -22.93 -15.97 0.39
N THR A 29 -23.63 -15.31 1.33
CA THR A 29 -23.80 -13.85 1.36
C THR A 29 -22.79 -13.14 2.26
N GLY A 30 -21.69 -13.80 2.60
CA GLY A 30 -20.58 -13.22 3.32
C GLY A 30 -19.55 -12.63 2.36
N CYS A 31 -19.34 -11.30 2.46
CA CYS A 31 -18.22 -10.55 1.91
C CYS A 31 -18.29 -10.19 0.43
N ALA A 32 -19.32 -9.46 0.01
CA ALA A 32 -19.14 -8.41 -0.98
C ALA A 32 -18.79 -7.09 -0.26
N GLY A 33 -17.80 -7.13 0.64
CA GLY A 33 -17.05 -5.97 1.01
C GLY A 33 -16.27 -5.55 -0.24
N LYS A 34 -16.67 -4.46 -0.86
CA LYS A 34 -15.87 -3.75 -1.84
C LYS A 34 -14.67 -3.20 -1.05
N GLU A 35 -13.66 -4.04 -0.79
CA GLU A 35 -12.32 -3.55 -0.51
C GLU A 35 -11.88 -2.87 -1.81
N SER A 36 -12.11 -1.57 -1.87
CA SER A 36 -11.30 -0.73 -2.75
C SER A 36 -9.89 -0.88 -2.20
N THR A 37 -9.10 -1.76 -2.81
CA THR A 37 -7.68 -1.85 -2.56
C THR A 37 -7.10 -0.53 -3.04
N GLU A 38 -7.14 0.48 -2.17
CA GLU A 38 -6.55 1.77 -2.43
C GLU A 38 -5.04 1.55 -2.53
N GLN A 39 -4.51 1.67 -3.73
CA GLN A 39 -3.11 1.41 -3.99
C GLN A 39 -2.27 2.44 -3.25
N ARG A 40 -1.35 1.96 -2.41
CA ARG A 40 -0.44 2.79 -1.62
C ARG A 40 0.98 2.62 -2.13
N TYR A 41 1.71 3.72 -2.13
CA TYR A 41 3.08 3.80 -2.61
C TYR A 41 3.99 4.31 -1.49
N ALA A 42 5.15 3.69 -1.34
CA ALA A 42 6.18 4.10 -0.41
C ALA A 42 7.48 4.34 -1.18
N TYR A 43 8.06 5.52 -1.02
CA TYR A 43 9.25 5.93 -1.74
C TYR A 43 10.33 6.46 -0.80
N PRO A 44 11.61 6.14 -1.04
CA PRO A 44 12.71 6.84 -0.40
C PRO A 44 12.96 8.20 -1.07
N LEU A 45 13.38 9.18 -0.27
CA LEU A 45 13.96 10.44 -0.71
C LEU A 45 15.31 10.61 -0.05
N GLY A 46 16.36 10.73 -0.85
CA GLY A 46 17.73 10.91 -0.37
C GLY A 46 18.15 12.39 -0.36
N THR A 47 18.89 12.79 0.66
CA THR A 47 19.64 14.04 0.69
C THR A 47 20.96 13.88 1.44
N ALA A 48 22.04 14.45 0.91
CA ALA A 48 23.33 14.48 1.58
C ALA A 48 23.38 15.52 2.71
N SER A 49 22.38 16.41 2.75
CA SER A 49 22.34 17.51 3.71
C SER A 49 22.07 17.00 5.13
N PRO A 50 22.71 17.60 6.14
CA PRO A 50 22.42 17.34 7.54
C PRO A 50 21.00 17.75 7.93
N GLU A 51 20.54 17.20 9.05
CA GLU A 51 19.34 17.65 9.73
C GLU A 51 19.41 19.15 10.05
N ASP A 52 18.27 19.80 10.22
CA ASP A 52 18.16 21.24 10.49
C ASP A 52 18.67 22.19 9.38
N THR A 53 18.96 21.67 8.20
CA THR A 53 19.27 22.50 7.03
C THR A 53 18.02 22.86 6.22
N VAL A 54 18.08 23.93 5.45
CA VAL A 54 17.00 24.34 4.53
C VAL A 54 16.65 23.21 3.55
N THR A 55 17.66 22.50 3.05
CA THR A 55 17.50 21.36 2.13
C THR A 55 16.71 20.24 2.78
N GLN A 56 17.03 19.88 4.02
CA GLN A 56 16.33 18.86 4.79
C GLN A 56 14.89 19.29 5.10
N ILE A 57 14.69 20.51 5.58
CA ILE A 57 13.36 21.06 5.86
C ILE A 57 12.48 21.02 4.60
N TYR A 58 13.04 21.33 3.43
CA TYR A 58 12.33 21.25 2.17
C TYR A 58 11.94 19.82 1.83
N ALA A 59 12.86 18.86 2.00
CA ALA A 59 12.58 17.44 1.75
C ALA A 59 11.45 16.91 2.62
N GLU A 60 11.44 17.27 3.91
CA GLU A 60 10.39 16.90 4.85
C GLU A 60 9.03 17.51 4.47
N LYS A 61 9.03 18.79 4.09
CA LYS A 61 7.81 19.47 3.63
C LYS A 61 7.27 18.87 2.35
N PHE A 62 8.14 18.48 1.43
CA PHE A 62 7.73 17.77 0.23
C PHE A 62 7.06 16.41 0.58
N ALA A 63 7.66 15.64 1.49
CA ALA A 63 7.12 14.37 1.93
C ALA A 63 5.74 14.54 2.63
N GLU A 64 5.61 15.54 3.51
CA GLU A 64 4.36 15.89 4.20
C GLU A 64 3.26 16.26 3.21
N GLU A 65 3.56 17.11 2.23
CA GLU A 65 2.59 17.54 1.22
C GLU A 65 2.18 16.41 0.26
N ALA A 66 3.12 15.53 -0.10
CA ALA A 66 2.81 14.36 -0.91
C ALA A 66 1.82 13.42 -0.19
N ASP A 67 2.02 13.20 1.10
CA ASP A 67 1.10 12.42 1.94
C ASP A 67 -0.28 13.10 2.01
N ARG A 68 -0.31 14.38 2.33
CA ARG A 68 -1.55 15.15 2.46
C ARG A 68 -2.35 15.22 1.17
N LEU A 69 -1.70 15.52 0.04
CA LEU A 69 -2.37 15.68 -1.26
C LEU A 69 -2.83 14.34 -1.86
N SER A 70 -2.22 13.25 -1.45
CA SER A 70 -2.59 11.90 -1.89
C SER A 70 -3.59 11.19 -0.96
N ASP A 71 -4.07 11.86 0.08
CA ASP A 71 -4.91 11.26 1.13
C ASP A 71 -4.23 10.02 1.77
N GLY A 72 -2.91 10.10 2.03
CA GLY A 72 -2.12 9.04 2.64
C GLY A 72 -1.72 7.90 1.69
N ARG A 73 -1.99 8.02 0.39
CA ARG A 73 -1.63 6.98 -0.58
C ARG A 73 -0.15 7.00 -0.97
N ILE A 74 0.49 8.16 -0.89
CA ILE A 74 1.93 8.32 -1.18
C ILE A 74 2.64 8.65 0.11
N LYS A 75 3.52 7.76 0.54
CA LYS A 75 4.40 7.94 1.70
C LYS A 75 5.84 8.09 1.23
N ILE A 76 6.47 9.20 1.59
CA ILE A 76 7.87 9.45 1.29
C ILE A 76 8.65 9.45 2.61
N THR A 77 9.69 8.61 2.67
CA THR A 77 10.62 8.56 3.80
C THR A 77 11.88 9.33 3.44
N VAL A 78 12.19 10.36 4.20
CA VAL A 78 13.40 11.19 4.00
C VAL A 78 14.59 10.57 4.70
N TYR A 79 15.71 10.45 4.00
CA TYR A 79 16.99 9.94 4.48
C TYR A 79 18.05 11.04 4.38
N PRO A 80 18.32 11.77 5.48
CA PRO A 80 19.34 12.84 5.54
C PRO A 80 20.75 12.29 5.73
N ASN A 81 21.72 13.18 5.89
CA ASN A 81 23.11 12.87 6.29
C ASN A 81 23.81 11.85 5.37
N SER A 82 23.53 11.85 4.07
CA SER A 82 24.14 10.91 3.11
C SER A 82 23.88 9.43 3.43
N VAL A 83 22.79 9.10 4.13
CA VAL A 83 22.47 7.70 4.49
C VAL A 83 22.31 6.81 3.25
N LEU A 84 21.77 7.37 2.16
CA LEU A 84 21.62 6.67 0.88
C LEU A 84 22.73 6.98 -0.13
N GLY A 85 23.74 7.72 0.26
CA GLY A 85 24.87 8.14 -0.57
C GLY A 85 25.12 9.64 -0.53
N GLY A 86 26.28 10.05 -1.04
CA GLY A 86 26.63 11.47 -1.23
C GLY A 86 25.89 12.09 -2.41
N ASP A 87 26.06 13.41 -2.61
CA ASP A 87 25.35 14.16 -3.66
C ASP A 87 25.45 13.53 -5.04
N ARG A 88 26.66 13.08 -5.41
CA ARG A 88 26.90 12.45 -6.71
C ARG A 88 26.23 11.10 -6.83
N GLU A 89 26.39 10.24 -5.84
CA GLU A 89 25.83 8.89 -5.80
C GLU A 89 24.29 8.95 -5.81
N LEU A 90 23.71 9.91 -5.11
CA LEU A 90 22.26 10.14 -5.12
C LEU A 90 21.75 10.55 -6.50
N LEU A 91 22.50 11.42 -7.22
CA LEU A 91 22.12 11.78 -8.59
C LEU A 91 22.21 10.59 -9.55
N GLU A 92 23.29 9.81 -9.48
CA GLU A 92 23.47 8.59 -10.27
C GLU A 92 22.32 7.61 -10.00
N SER A 93 22.02 7.34 -8.72
CA SER A 93 20.91 6.46 -8.33
C SER A 93 19.54 6.99 -8.77
N CYS A 94 19.35 8.29 -8.79
CA CYS A 94 18.12 8.90 -9.28
C CYS A 94 18.00 8.78 -10.81
N TYR A 95 19.09 8.98 -11.52
CA TYR A 95 19.17 8.83 -12.97
C TYR A 95 18.90 7.38 -13.41
N ASP A 96 19.46 6.42 -12.68
CA ASP A 96 19.28 5.00 -12.92
C ASP A 96 17.88 4.48 -12.49
N GLY A 97 17.15 5.28 -11.72
CA GLY A 97 15.79 4.94 -11.26
C GLY A 97 15.74 4.14 -9.96
N ASP A 98 16.85 3.96 -9.28
CA ASP A 98 16.93 3.23 -8.00
C ASP A 98 16.33 4.04 -6.84
N ILE A 99 16.55 5.36 -6.82
CA ILE A 99 16.01 6.30 -5.85
C ILE A 99 15.12 7.31 -6.59
N PRO A 100 13.80 7.31 -6.40
CA PRO A 100 12.90 8.15 -7.19
C PRO A 100 12.95 9.64 -6.84
N PHE A 101 13.42 10.01 -5.65
CA PHE A 101 13.45 11.39 -5.19
C PHE A 101 14.80 11.74 -4.53
N VAL A 102 15.40 12.82 -4.97
CA VAL A 102 16.62 13.41 -4.40
C VAL A 102 16.43 14.91 -4.21
N VAL A 103 16.82 15.42 -3.06
CA VAL A 103 16.87 16.87 -2.79
C VAL A 103 18.29 17.26 -2.46
N GLN A 104 18.86 18.17 -3.27
CA GLN A 104 20.21 18.64 -3.10
C GLN A 104 20.42 20.03 -3.71
N ASN A 105 21.57 20.62 -3.45
CA ASN A 105 21.99 21.86 -4.09
C ASN A 105 22.27 21.65 -5.59
N THR A 106 22.24 22.72 -6.37
CA THR A 106 22.49 22.66 -7.82
C THR A 106 23.96 22.43 -8.17
N ALA A 107 24.89 22.78 -7.28
CA ALA A 107 26.34 22.73 -7.56
C ALA A 107 26.84 21.32 -7.97
N PRO A 108 26.42 20.20 -7.34
CA PRO A 108 26.78 18.85 -7.80
C PRO A 108 26.24 18.49 -9.18
N GLN A 109 25.16 19.14 -9.62
CA GLN A 109 24.46 18.80 -10.87
C GLN A 109 25.24 19.23 -12.11
N VAL A 110 26.14 20.21 -12.02
CA VAL A 110 26.94 20.69 -13.15
C VAL A 110 27.80 19.59 -13.79
N ASN A 111 28.09 18.52 -13.08
CA ASN A 111 28.86 17.40 -13.63
C ASN A 111 27.97 16.38 -14.41
N PHE A 112 26.65 16.58 -14.43
CA PHE A 112 25.68 15.71 -15.10
C PHE A 112 24.96 16.41 -16.25
N ILE A 113 25.13 17.72 -16.38
CA ILE A 113 24.52 18.52 -17.44
C ILE A 113 25.63 18.90 -18.39
N ASP A 114 25.65 18.34 -19.58
CA ASP A 114 26.50 18.76 -20.70
C ASP A 114 25.96 20.08 -21.25
N ASP A 115 26.86 21.04 -21.49
CA ASP A 115 26.54 22.35 -22.09
C ASP A 115 26.06 22.23 -23.56
#